data_fbdd22ee9ad9416782b1418446179042
#
_entry.id   fbdd22ee9ad9416782b1418446179042
#
_cell.length_a   1.000
_cell.length_b   1.000
_cell.length_c   1.000
_cell.angle_alpha   90.00
_cell.angle_beta   90.00
_cell.angle_gamma   90.00
#
_symmetry.space_group_name_H-M   'P 1'
#
loop_
_entity.id
_entity.type
_entity.pdbx_description
1 polymer ?
#
loop_
_entity_poly.entity_id
_entity_poly.type
_entity_poly.pdbx_seq_one_letter_code
_entity_poly.pdbx_strand_id
1 'polypeptide(L)'
;MKISRRDTLKISAGTGGASYPVLFLLLVAAACGGSEDAVPLDDTSPLMNPASDAMNQTAPDVFRARFETSKGAFVIEVQREWAPRGADRFYSLVSNGFYEGMHFFRVIDSFMVQFGIPGDPAVAARWREARITDDPVTQSNSRGSVTFAMTGQPNSRTTQLFINFVDNTNLDGMGFAPFGRVVEGMDVVDQLYSGYGERPDQSRIQAEGNQYLTSDFPEMDSVALATIEEG
;
A
#
# COMPACT_ATOMS: atom_id res chain seq x y z
N MET A 1 11.35 -12.64 74.66
CA MET A 1 11.14 -13.92 75.32
C MET A 1 11.46 -14.98 74.32
N LYS A 2 12.71 -15.49 74.29
CA LYS A 2 13.18 -16.83 74.59
C LYS A 2 12.62 -17.89 73.62
N ILE A 3 13.47 -18.43 72.82
CA ILE A 3 14.35 -19.63 72.86
C ILE A 3 13.76 -20.67 71.89
N SER A 4 14.48 -21.12 70.87
CA SER A 4 15.59 -22.07 70.71
C SER A 4 15.13 -23.52 70.39
N ARG A 5 15.72 -24.07 69.40
CA ARG A 5 16.53 -25.33 69.21
C ARG A 5 16.22 -25.93 67.84
N ARG A 6 17.16 -26.03 66.96
CA ARG A 6 18.15 -27.08 66.66
C ARG A 6 17.60 -28.51 66.80
N ASP A 7 17.55 -29.22 65.68
CA ASP A 7 18.11 -30.59 65.71
C ASP A 7 18.63 -31.00 64.32
N THR A 8 19.81 -31.49 64.36
CA THR A 8 20.68 -31.96 63.31
C THR A 8 20.46 -33.46 63.16
N LEU A 9 20.34 -33.99 61.96
CA LEU A 9 20.67 -35.40 61.73
C LEU A 9 21.51 -35.55 60.46
N LYS A 10 22.65 -36.22 60.70
CA LYS A 10 23.66 -36.62 59.71
C LYS A 10 23.33 -38.01 59.17
N ILE A 11 24.12 -38.35 58.14
CA ILE A 11 24.54 -39.66 57.62
C ILE A 11 23.88 -39.99 56.29
N SER A 12 24.55 -40.40 55.19
CA SER A 12 25.86 -41.04 54.96
C SER A 12 26.15 -41.05 53.46
N ALA A 13 27.41 -41.19 53.17
CA ALA A 13 28.03 -41.22 51.84
C ALA A 13 27.61 -42.41 50.97
N GLY A 14 27.56 -42.21 49.68
CA GLY A 14 27.56 -43.24 48.65
C GLY A 14 28.28 -42.71 47.41
N THR A 15 29.44 -43.26 47.15
CA THR A 15 30.41 -43.00 46.09
C THR A 15 29.90 -43.46 44.73
N GLY A 16 30.15 -42.72 43.66
CA GLY A 16 30.02 -43.22 42.31
C GLY A 16 30.13 -42.10 41.28
N GLY A 17 31.31 -41.96 40.64
CA GLY A 17 31.71 -40.92 39.77
C GLY A 17 31.07 -40.98 38.38
N ALA A 18 31.03 -39.84 37.77
CA ALA A 18 31.41 -39.55 36.39
C ALA A 18 31.20 -38.05 36.12
N SER A 19 32.30 -37.31 36.04
CA SER A 19 32.34 -35.94 35.57
C SER A 19 32.11 -35.91 34.06
N TYR A 20 31.03 -35.29 33.62
CA TYR A 20 30.91 -34.82 32.27
C TYR A 20 30.87 -33.28 32.30
N PRO A 21 31.76 -32.60 31.55
CA PRO A 21 31.68 -31.16 31.41
C PRO A 21 30.50 -30.81 30.52
N VAL A 22 29.50 -30.14 31.09
CA VAL A 22 28.44 -29.51 30.31
C VAL A 22 29.05 -28.32 29.56
N LEU A 23 29.33 -28.52 28.30
CA LEU A 23 29.73 -27.48 27.37
C LEU A 23 28.49 -26.64 27.09
N PHE A 24 28.39 -25.45 27.72
CA PHE A 24 27.39 -24.44 27.40
C PHE A 24 27.74 -23.88 26.03
N LEU A 25 27.10 -24.43 24.99
CA LEU A 25 27.13 -23.85 23.65
C LEU A 25 26.22 -22.61 23.63
N LEU A 26 26.82 -21.43 23.78
CA LEU A 26 26.16 -20.15 23.50
C LEU A 26 25.84 -20.10 22.00
N LEU A 27 24.61 -20.43 21.64
CA LEU A 27 24.05 -20.14 20.33
C LEU A 27 23.81 -18.61 20.26
N VAL A 28 24.78 -17.89 19.71
CA VAL A 28 24.56 -16.53 19.22
C VAL A 28 23.69 -16.67 17.97
N ALA A 29 22.38 -16.48 18.12
CA ALA A 29 21.49 -16.28 17.00
C ALA A 29 21.86 -14.92 16.36
N ALA A 30 22.68 -14.96 15.34
CA ALA A 30 22.81 -13.83 14.42
C ALA A 30 21.46 -13.65 13.73
N ALA A 31 20.70 -12.64 14.15
CA ALA A 31 19.56 -12.15 13.39
C ALA A 31 20.14 -11.49 12.13
N CYS A 32 20.31 -12.28 11.07
CA CYS A 32 20.40 -11.74 9.72
C CYS A 32 19.04 -11.11 9.42
N GLY A 33 18.99 -9.77 9.41
CA GLY A 33 17.93 -9.01 8.77
C GLY A 33 17.99 -9.34 7.28
N GLY A 34 17.27 -10.37 6.86
CA GLY A 34 16.99 -10.61 5.46
C GLY A 34 16.02 -9.52 5.01
N SER A 35 16.39 -8.72 4.03
CA SER A 35 15.45 -8.06 3.16
C SER A 35 14.50 -9.17 2.67
N GLU A 36 13.21 -9.07 2.96
CA GLU A 36 12.20 -9.89 2.31
C GLU A 36 12.21 -9.46 0.84
N ASP A 37 13.02 -10.13 0.03
CA ASP A 37 12.94 -10.03 -1.41
C ASP A 37 11.51 -10.45 -1.78
N ALA A 38 10.73 -9.52 -2.33
CA ALA A 38 9.39 -9.78 -2.79
C ALA A 38 9.44 -10.97 -3.75
N VAL A 39 8.73 -12.04 -3.41
CA VAL A 39 8.63 -13.22 -4.28
C VAL A 39 8.03 -12.74 -5.61
N PRO A 40 8.71 -12.98 -6.75
CA PRO A 40 8.18 -12.58 -8.04
C PRO A 40 6.77 -13.17 -8.23
N LEU A 41 5.83 -12.33 -8.66
CA LEU A 41 4.47 -12.79 -8.93
C LEU A 41 4.51 -13.86 -10.04
N ASP A 42 3.83 -14.98 -9.80
CA ASP A 42 3.63 -16.02 -10.79
C ASP A 42 2.84 -15.47 -11.99
N ASP A 43 3.16 -15.90 -13.21
CA ASP A 43 2.44 -15.54 -14.43
C ASP A 43 0.92 -15.89 -14.37
N THR A 44 0.51 -16.72 -13.41
CA THR A 44 -0.91 -17.03 -13.13
C THR A 44 -1.62 -15.98 -12.29
N SER A 45 -0.88 -15.04 -11.69
CA SER A 45 -1.49 -13.96 -10.92
C SER A 45 -2.41 -13.10 -11.78
N PRO A 46 -3.63 -12.76 -11.31
CA PRO A 46 -4.52 -11.82 -12.03
C PRO A 46 -3.81 -10.48 -12.34
N LEU A 47 -2.86 -10.05 -11.52
CA LEU A 47 -2.09 -8.82 -11.73
C LEU A 47 -1.24 -8.85 -13.01
N MET A 48 -0.88 -10.02 -13.51
CA MET A 48 -0.13 -10.18 -14.75
C MET A 48 -0.98 -10.14 -16.01
N ASN A 49 -2.32 -10.17 -15.87
CA ASN A 49 -3.25 -10.15 -17.01
C ASN A 49 -4.36 -9.09 -16.84
N PRO A 50 -4.13 -7.82 -17.27
CA PRO A 50 -5.14 -6.76 -17.20
C PRO A 50 -6.46 -7.07 -17.93
N ALA A 51 -6.47 -8.03 -18.86
CA ALA A 51 -7.65 -8.42 -19.62
C ALA A 51 -8.46 -9.57 -18.97
N SER A 52 -7.99 -10.12 -17.84
CA SER A 52 -8.70 -11.20 -17.14
C SER A 52 -10.05 -10.72 -16.57
N ASP A 53 -11.00 -11.64 -16.41
CA ASP A 53 -12.30 -11.34 -15.79
C ASP A 53 -12.14 -10.81 -14.36
N ALA A 54 -11.15 -11.29 -13.60
CA ALA A 54 -10.83 -10.80 -12.26
C ALA A 54 -10.47 -9.31 -12.24
N MET A 55 -9.87 -8.79 -13.32
CA MET A 55 -9.46 -7.40 -13.46
C MET A 55 -10.46 -6.51 -14.20
N ASN A 56 -11.62 -7.05 -14.59
CA ASN A 56 -12.67 -6.35 -15.32
C ASN A 56 -14.06 -6.60 -14.71
N GLN A 57 -14.13 -6.58 -13.39
CA GLN A 57 -15.38 -6.76 -12.66
C GLN A 57 -16.21 -5.48 -12.70
N THR A 58 -17.52 -5.63 -12.63
CA THR A 58 -18.43 -4.51 -12.38
C THR A 58 -18.50 -4.27 -10.87
N ALA A 59 -18.23 -3.06 -10.45
CA ALA A 59 -18.31 -2.68 -9.04
C ALA A 59 -19.76 -2.60 -8.54
N PRO A 60 -19.99 -2.75 -7.23
CA PRO A 60 -21.23 -2.34 -6.59
C PRO A 60 -21.51 -0.85 -6.83
N ASP A 61 -22.79 -0.44 -6.72
CA ASP A 61 -23.19 0.96 -6.89
C ASP A 61 -22.49 1.89 -5.89
N VAL A 62 -22.32 1.40 -4.66
CA VAL A 62 -21.56 2.06 -3.59
C VAL A 62 -20.70 1.01 -2.90
N PHE A 63 -19.43 1.33 -2.65
CA PHE A 63 -18.55 0.49 -1.86
C PHE A 63 -17.47 1.32 -1.17
N ARG A 64 -16.82 0.72 -0.20
CA ARG A 64 -15.71 1.32 0.52
C ARG A 64 -14.44 0.52 0.32
N ALA A 65 -13.34 1.24 0.18
CA ALA A 65 -12.02 0.67 0.11
C ALA A 65 -11.15 1.25 1.23
N ARG A 66 -10.64 0.38 2.09
CA ARG A 66 -9.77 0.74 3.20
C ARG A 66 -8.31 0.58 2.77
N PHE A 67 -7.52 1.61 3.03
CA PHE A 67 -6.09 1.64 2.79
C PHE A 67 -5.36 1.74 4.13
N GLU A 68 -4.54 0.75 4.43
CA GLU A 68 -3.57 0.78 5.53
C GLU A 68 -2.24 1.31 4.98
N THR A 69 -1.71 2.35 5.58
CA THR A 69 -0.49 3.00 5.12
C THR A 69 0.54 3.13 6.24
N SER A 70 1.76 3.54 5.90
CA SER A 70 2.82 3.87 6.87
C SER A 70 2.44 4.99 7.86
N LYS A 71 1.39 5.79 7.57
CA LYS A 71 0.88 6.87 8.43
C LYS A 71 -0.40 6.53 9.19
N GLY A 72 -1.02 5.40 8.90
CA GLY A 72 -2.31 5.00 9.42
C GLY A 72 -3.28 4.63 8.32
N ALA A 73 -4.56 4.53 8.66
CA ALA A 73 -5.58 4.10 7.72
C ALA A 73 -6.45 5.26 7.22
N PHE A 74 -6.90 5.16 5.97
CA PHE A 74 -7.97 5.98 5.43
C PHE A 74 -8.95 5.13 4.63
N VAL A 75 -10.17 5.62 4.45
CA VAL A 75 -11.24 4.93 3.72
C VAL A 75 -11.73 5.80 2.58
N ILE A 76 -11.77 5.21 1.38
CA ILE A 76 -12.37 5.81 0.18
C ILE A 76 -13.76 5.22 0.00
N GLU A 77 -14.79 6.05 -0.02
CA GLU A 77 -16.13 5.67 -0.46
C GLU A 77 -16.26 5.99 -1.95
N VAL A 78 -16.66 5.00 -2.72
CA VAL A 78 -16.83 5.08 -4.17
C VAL A 78 -18.33 5.09 -4.49
N GLN A 79 -18.71 6.02 -5.38
CA GLN A 79 -20.05 6.11 -5.97
C GLN A 79 -19.90 5.78 -7.45
N ARG A 80 -20.30 4.57 -7.85
CA ARG A 80 -20.09 4.07 -9.22
C ARG A 80 -20.70 4.99 -10.28
N GLU A 81 -21.86 5.59 -9.98
CA GLU A 81 -22.55 6.52 -10.88
C GLU A 81 -21.73 7.77 -11.24
N TRP A 82 -20.78 8.19 -10.39
CA TRP A 82 -19.98 9.37 -10.65
C TRP A 82 -19.03 9.19 -11.84
N ALA A 83 -18.37 8.04 -11.93
CA ALA A 83 -17.45 7.67 -12.99
C ALA A 83 -17.38 6.14 -13.12
N PRO A 84 -18.33 5.50 -13.80
CA PRO A 84 -18.51 4.05 -13.77
C PRO A 84 -17.28 3.24 -14.18
N ARG A 85 -16.58 3.69 -15.24
CA ARG A 85 -15.39 2.96 -15.73
C ARG A 85 -14.22 3.06 -14.75
N GLY A 86 -14.05 4.24 -14.14
CA GLY A 86 -13.07 4.46 -13.08
C GLY A 86 -13.40 3.61 -11.84
N ALA A 87 -14.66 3.59 -11.40
CA ALA A 87 -15.11 2.81 -10.25
C ALA A 87 -14.91 1.30 -10.47
N ASP A 88 -15.28 0.76 -11.63
CA ASP A 88 -15.10 -0.66 -11.98
C ASP A 88 -13.62 -1.04 -12.00
N ARG A 89 -12.76 -0.19 -12.59
CA ARG A 89 -11.32 -0.38 -12.60
C ARG A 89 -10.75 -0.37 -11.18
N PHE A 90 -11.10 0.61 -10.37
CA PHE A 90 -10.61 0.73 -9.00
C PHE A 90 -11.05 -0.46 -8.14
N TYR A 91 -12.31 -0.89 -8.23
CA TYR A 91 -12.84 -2.05 -7.53
C TYR A 91 -12.04 -3.32 -7.85
N SER A 92 -11.85 -3.60 -9.15
CA SER A 92 -11.10 -4.78 -9.60
C SER A 92 -9.64 -4.76 -9.11
N LEU A 93 -8.99 -3.59 -9.13
CA LEU A 93 -7.61 -3.43 -8.67
C LEU A 93 -7.49 -3.65 -7.16
N VAL A 94 -8.37 -3.04 -6.34
CA VAL A 94 -8.34 -3.22 -4.88
C VAL A 94 -8.67 -4.66 -4.51
N SER A 95 -9.71 -5.26 -5.10
CA SER A 95 -10.13 -6.64 -4.82
C SER A 95 -9.05 -7.69 -5.10
N ASN A 96 -8.05 -7.36 -5.91
CA ASN A 96 -6.96 -8.25 -6.26
C ASN A 96 -5.59 -7.79 -5.70
N GLY A 97 -5.56 -6.90 -4.70
CA GLY A 97 -4.34 -6.50 -4.00
C GLY A 97 -3.38 -5.64 -4.83
N PHE A 98 -3.85 -5.01 -5.91
CA PHE A 98 -3.00 -4.27 -6.84
C PHE A 98 -2.24 -3.11 -6.19
N TYR A 99 -2.83 -2.44 -5.20
CA TYR A 99 -2.22 -1.27 -4.56
C TYR A 99 -1.27 -1.59 -3.40
N GLU A 100 -1.11 -2.87 -3.05
CA GLU A 100 -0.22 -3.28 -1.96
C GLU A 100 1.25 -2.99 -2.29
N GLY A 101 1.98 -2.49 -1.31
CA GLY A 101 3.39 -2.12 -1.44
C GLY A 101 3.67 -0.91 -2.32
N MET A 102 2.65 -0.21 -2.83
CA MET A 102 2.84 0.99 -3.65
C MET A 102 3.20 2.20 -2.80
N HIS A 103 3.99 3.09 -3.39
CA HIS A 103 4.42 4.33 -2.75
C HIS A 103 3.62 5.54 -3.25
N PHE A 104 3.45 6.53 -2.37
CA PHE A 104 2.90 7.84 -2.70
C PHE A 104 4.01 8.70 -3.34
N PHE A 105 4.27 8.46 -4.61
CA PHE A 105 5.48 8.94 -5.29
C PHE A 105 5.47 10.43 -5.64
N ARG A 106 4.31 11.10 -5.54
CA ARG A 106 4.18 12.53 -5.80
C ARG A 106 3.22 13.13 -4.78
N VAL A 107 3.74 13.94 -3.87
CA VAL A 107 2.96 14.60 -2.82
C VAL A 107 3.25 16.09 -2.90
N ILE A 108 2.26 16.88 -3.31
CA ILE A 108 2.38 18.33 -3.52
C ILE A 108 1.46 19.04 -2.54
N ASP A 109 2.05 19.72 -1.57
CA ASP A 109 1.31 20.48 -0.56
C ASP A 109 0.33 21.46 -1.22
N SER A 110 -0.87 21.56 -0.65
CA SER A 110 -1.94 22.41 -1.17
C SER A 110 -2.37 22.09 -2.61
N PHE A 111 -2.13 20.85 -3.05
CA PHE A 111 -2.62 20.36 -4.34
C PHE A 111 -3.15 18.92 -4.20
N MET A 112 -2.30 17.90 -4.33
CA MET A 112 -2.76 16.50 -4.29
C MET A 112 -1.64 15.54 -3.90
N VAL A 113 -2.01 14.30 -3.59
CA VAL A 113 -1.12 13.14 -3.51
C VAL A 113 -1.44 12.15 -4.62
N GLN A 114 -0.41 11.66 -5.33
CA GLN A 114 -0.54 10.72 -6.45
C GLN A 114 0.21 9.42 -6.18
N PHE A 115 -0.42 8.29 -6.51
CA PHE A 115 0.09 6.93 -6.37
C PHE A 115 -0.50 6.01 -7.44
N GLY A 116 -0.17 4.71 -7.42
CA GLY A 116 -0.78 3.72 -8.32
C GLY A 116 0.11 3.25 -9.47
N ILE A 117 1.44 3.44 -9.36
CA ILE A 117 2.41 2.71 -10.19
C ILE A 117 2.87 1.49 -9.40
N PRO A 118 2.73 0.25 -9.92
CA PRO A 118 3.15 -0.96 -9.22
C PRO A 118 4.64 -0.94 -8.85
N GLY A 119 4.94 -1.43 -7.65
CA GLY A 119 6.31 -1.58 -7.18
C GLY A 119 7.09 -2.69 -7.89
N ASP A 120 6.39 -3.63 -8.55
CA ASP A 120 6.96 -4.65 -9.41
C ASP A 120 6.99 -4.16 -10.87
N PRO A 121 8.17 -4.04 -11.50
CA PRO A 121 8.31 -3.62 -12.90
C PRO A 121 7.61 -4.53 -13.91
N ALA A 122 7.49 -5.83 -13.63
CA ALA A 122 6.80 -6.75 -14.52
C ALA A 122 5.29 -6.45 -14.57
N VAL A 123 4.67 -6.18 -13.41
CA VAL A 123 3.28 -5.71 -13.31
C VAL A 123 3.14 -4.34 -13.95
N ALA A 124 4.03 -3.40 -13.66
CA ALA A 124 4.00 -2.05 -14.23
C ALA A 124 4.01 -2.09 -15.77
N ALA A 125 4.84 -2.96 -16.37
CA ALA A 125 4.91 -3.13 -17.82
C ALA A 125 3.59 -3.61 -18.44
N ARG A 126 2.80 -4.43 -17.72
CA ARG A 126 1.49 -4.91 -18.19
C ARG A 126 0.42 -3.82 -18.09
N TRP A 127 0.46 -3.00 -17.03
CA TRP A 127 -0.62 -2.08 -16.71
C TRP A 127 -0.48 -0.68 -17.33
N ARG A 128 0.73 -0.25 -17.71
CA ARG A 128 0.91 1.10 -18.30
C ARG A 128 0.15 1.33 -19.60
N GLU A 129 -0.22 0.27 -20.33
CA GLU A 129 -1.02 0.33 -21.55
C GLU A 129 -2.46 -0.16 -21.36
N ALA A 130 -2.83 -0.60 -20.16
CA ALA A 130 -4.17 -1.07 -19.83
C ALA A 130 -5.15 0.10 -19.64
N ARG A 131 -5.37 0.87 -20.69
CA ARG A 131 -6.16 2.11 -20.68
C ARG A 131 -7.65 1.83 -20.51
N ILE A 132 -8.33 2.77 -19.87
CA ILE A 132 -9.81 2.83 -19.83
C ILE A 132 -10.31 4.09 -20.52
N THR A 133 -11.49 3.99 -21.12
CA THR A 133 -12.19 5.14 -21.72
C THR A 133 -12.55 6.15 -20.65
N ASP A 134 -12.48 7.44 -20.99
CA ASP A 134 -12.81 8.51 -20.04
C ASP A 134 -14.28 8.47 -19.64
N ASP A 135 -14.54 8.77 -18.37
CA ASP A 135 -15.87 9.05 -17.85
C ASP A 135 -16.15 10.55 -17.95
N PRO A 136 -17.42 10.94 -18.09
CA PRO A 136 -17.79 12.36 -17.98
C PRO A 136 -17.52 12.87 -16.56
N VAL A 137 -17.13 14.13 -16.45
CA VAL A 137 -16.97 14.80 -15.14
C VAL A 137 -18.36 15.17 -14.62
N THR A 138 -18.82 14.45 -13.60
CA THR A 138 -20.11 14.67 -12.95
C THR A 138 -19.97 15.26 -11.54
N GLN A 139 -18.77 15.17 -10.97
CA GLN A 139 -18.42 15.68 -9.65
C GLN A 139 -17.21 16.60 -9.74
N SER A 140 -17.09 17.52 -8.79
CA SER A 140 -15.94 18.42 -8.73
C SER A 140 -14.77 17.80 -7.97
N ASN A 141 -13.55 18.14 -8.39
CA ASN A 141 -12.29 17.81 -7.74
C ASN A 141 -12.11 18.60 -6.43
N SER A 142 -13.05 18.45 -5.49
CA SER A 142 -12.99 19.06 -4.17
C SER A 142 -12.01 18.31 -3.25
N ARG A 143 -11.68 18.92 -2.10
CA ARG A 143 -10.84 18.27 -1.09
C ARG A 143 -11.35 16.87 -0.74
N GLY A 144 -10.44 15.90 -0.74
CA GLY A 144 -10.71 14.50 -0.45
C GLY A 144 -11.26 13.71 -1.62
N SER A 145 -11.64 14.32 -2.76
CA SER A 145 -12.05 13.57 -3.94
C SER A 145 -10.91 12.73 -4.51
N VAL A 146 -11.25 11.55 -5.05
CA VAL A 146 -10.30 10.58 -5.62
C VAL A 146 -10.58 10.43 -7.10
N THR A 147 -9.52 10.58 -7.89
CA THR A 147 -9.62 10.70 -9.34
C THR A 147 -8.49 9.93 -10.01
N PHE A 148 -8.75 9.33 -11.19
CA PHE A 148 -7.66 8.75 -11.99
C PHE A 148 -6.81 9.83 -12.62
N ALA A 149 -5.48 9.69 -12.49
CA ALA A 149 -4.54 10.48 -13.26
C ALA A 149 -4.61 10.09 -14.76
N MET A 150 -4.41 11.07 -15.63
CA MET A 150 -4.33 10.88 -17.07
C MET A 150 -3.22 11.75 -17.66
N THR A 151 -2.79 11.43 -18.85
CA THR A 151 -1.92 12.28 -19.65
C THR A 151 -2.74 13.37 -20.35
N GLY A 152 -2.09 14.22 -21.16
CA GLY A 152 -2.83 15.17 -22.01
C GLY A 152 -3.61 14.53 -23.19
N GLN A 153 -3.65 13.19 -23.27
CA GLN A 153 -4.38 12.46 -24.31
C GLN A 153 -5.68 11.89 -23.76
N PRO A 154 -6.78 11.90 -24.53
CA PRO A 154 -8.02 11.24 -24.16
C PRO A 154 -7.82 9.74 -23.95
N ASN A 155 -8.62 9.15 -23.06
CA ASN A 155 -8.62 7.71 -22.78
C ASN A 155 -7.23 7.19 -22.37
N SER A 156 -6.48 7.97 -21.58
CA SER A 156 -5.13 7.61 -21.14
C SER A 156 -5.05 7.17 -19.69
N ARG A 157 -6.17 7.09 -18.98
CA ARG A 157 -6.25 6.59 -17.61
C ARG A 157 -5.90 5.11 -17.57
N THR A 158 -5.10 4.69 -16.57
CA THR A 158 -4.72 3.28 -16.38
C THR A 158 -4.97 2.84 -14.93
N THR A 159 -4.01 3.09 -14.04
CA THR A 159 -4.03 2.64 -12.63
C THR A 159 -3.69 3.72 -11.63
N GLN A 160 -3.09 4.83 -12.09
CA GLN A 160 -2.65 5.89 -11.21
C GLN A 160 -3.82 6.73 -10.73
N LEU A 161 -3.81 7.03 -9.43
CA LEU A 161 -4.84 7.81 -8.73
C LEU A 161 -4.22 9.03 -8.08
N PHE A 162 -5.06 10.04 -7.84
CA PHE A 162 -4.71 11.10 -6.90
C PHE A 162 -5.86 11.43 -5.96
N ILE A 163 -5.50 11.91 -4.76
CA ILE A 163 -6.44 12.44 -3.76
C ILE A 163 -6.17 13.93 -3.62
N ASN A 164 -7.20 14.73 -3.70
CA ASN A 164 -7.09 16.18 -3.61
C ASN A 164 -6.91 16.66 -2.16
N PHE A 165 -5.86 17.43 -1.87
CA PHE A 165 -5.66 18.07 -0.55
C PHE A 165 -6.54 19.30 -0.36
N VAL A 166 -6.91 19.94 -1.44
CA VAL A 166 -7.74 21.16 -1.47
C VAL A 166 -8.76 21.07 -2.62
N ASP A 167 -9.61 22.09 -2.77
CA ASP A 167 -10.52 22.20 -3.89
C ASP A 167 -9.74 22.59 -5.16
N ASN A 168 -9.57 21.64 -6.07
CA ASN A 168 -8.87 21.78 -7.35
C ASN A 168 -9.87 21.82 -8.51
N THR A 169 -10.89 22.69 -8.44
CA THR A 169 -12.03 22.74 -9.37
C THR A 169 -11.63 23.04 -10.82
N ASN A 170 -10.45 23.59 -11.05
CA ASN A 170 -9.88 23.77 -12.40
C ASN A 170 -9.65 22.44 -13.13
N LEU A 171 -9.47 21.33 -12.40
CA LEU A 171 -9.30 19.99 -12.97
C LEU A 171 -10.60 19.46 -13.62
N ASP A 172 -11.77 19.97 -13.21
CA ASP A 172 -13.07 19.55 -13.76
C ASP A 172 -13.15 19.86 -15.25
N GLY A 173 -12.74 21.07 -15.64
CA GLY A 173 -12.69 21.49 -17.04
C GLY A 173 -11.61 20.78 -17.88
N MET A 174 -10.69 20.07 -17.23
CA MET A 174 -9.63 19.30 -17.89
C MET A 174 -10.00 17.81 -18.08
N GLY A 175 -11.19 17.40 -17.63
CA GLY A 175 -11.68 16.02 -17.82
C GLY A 175 -11.31 15.05 -16.71
N PHE A 176 -10.78 15.51 -15.57
CA PHE A 176 -10.51 14.67 -14.42
C PHE A 176 -11.82 14.36 -13.68
N ALA A 177 -12.34 13.15 -13.84
CA ALA A 177 -13.62 12.70 -13.30
C ALA A 177 -13.44 11.98 -11.95
N PRO A 178 -13.84 12.58 -10.80
CA PRO A 178 -13.85 11.90 -9.52
C PRO A 178 -14.80 10.70 -9.52
N PHE A 179 -14.37 9.58 -8.93
CA PHE A 179 -15.19 8.37 -8.78
C PHE A 179 -15.52 8.06 -7.31
N GLY A 180 -14.88 8.73 -6.38
CA GLY A 180 -15.07 8.55 -4.95
C GLY A 180 -14.42 9.67 -4.15
N ARG A 181 -14.44 9.51 -2.82
CA ARG A 181 -13.82 10.46 -1.90
C ARG A 181 -13.37 9.76 -0.63
N VAL A 182 -12.37 10.33 0.02
CA VAL A 182 -11.97 9.93 1.38
C VAL A 182 -13.06 10.35 2.36
N VAL A 183 -13.62 9.37 3.08
CA VAL A 183 -14.69 9.57 4.08
C VAL A 183 -14.18 9.42 5.51
N GLU A 184 -13.04 8.72 5.69
CA GLU A 184 -12.37 8.55 6.97
C GLU A 184 -10.86 8.69 6.78
N GLY A 185 -10.16 9.27 7.76
CA GLY A 185 -8.69 9.35 7.75
C GLY A 185 -8.10 10.38 6.78
N MET A 186 -8.82 11.45 6.42
CA MET A 186 -8.26 12.52 5.59
C MET A 186 -7.08 13.24 6.30
N ASP A 187 -7.04 13.22 7.61
CA ASP A 187 -5.91 13.69 8.43
C ASP A 187 -4.66 12.78 8.29
N VAL A 188 -4.85 11.49 8.02
CA VAL A 188 -3.77 10.56 7.67
C VAL A 188 -3.22 10.89 6.29
N VAL A 189 -4.10 11.16 5.33
CA VAL A 189 -3.69 11.58 3.96
C VAL A 189 -2.90 12.89 4.01
N ASP A 190 -3.29 13.85 4.85
CA ASP A 190 -2.56 15.11 5.04
C ASP A 190 -1.16 14.96 5.64
N GLN A 191 -0.87 13.83 6.31
CA GLN A 191 0.43 13.55 6.94
C GLN A 191 1.41 12.82 6.00
N LEU A 192 1.00 12.47 4.79
CA LEU A 192 1.87 11.81 3.82
C LEU A 192 3.07 12.72 3.47
N TYR A 193 4.25 12.12 3.43
CA TYR A 193 5.50 12.86 3.31
C TYR A 193 5.63 13.60 1.98
N SER A 194 5.65 14.95 2.04
CA SER A 194 5.71 15.83 0.87
C SER A 194 7.13 16.32 0.54
N GLY A 195 8.15 15.99 1.34
CA GLY A 195 9.49 16.53 1.19
C GLY A 195 10.19 16.17 -0.13
N TYR A 196 9.68 15.20 -0.87
CA TYR A 196 10.18 14.84 -2.20
C TYR A 196 9.44 15.53 -3.34
N GLY A 197 8.19 15.96 -3.14
CA GLY A 197 7.40 16.69 -4.15
C GLY A 197 7.25 15.91 -5.46
N GLU A 198 7.81 16.44 -6.54
CA GLU A 198 7.78 15.84 -7.89
C GLU A 198 9.13 15.22 -8.31
N ARG A 199 10.09 15.07 -7.39
CA ARG A 199 11.43 14.56 -7.74
C ARG A 199 11.48 13.10 -8.20
N PRO A 200 10.61 12.17 -7.70
CA PRO A 200 10.61 10.81 -8.22
C PRO A 200 10.24 10.75 -9.70
N ASP A 201 11.11 10.11 -10.49
CA ASP A 201 10.89 9.95 -11.93
C ASP A 201 9.97 8.75 -12.18
N GLN A 202 8.76 9.02 -12.71
CA GLN A 202 7.77 7.98 -12.95
C GLN A 202 8.23 6.92 -13.97
N SER A 203 9.10 7.28 -14.92
CA SER A 203 9.65 6.32 -15.88
C SER A 203 10.60 5.36 -15.19
N ARG A 204 11.40 5.85 -14.23
CA ARG A 204 12.23 4.99 -13.39
C ARG A 204 11.41 4.12 -12.45
N ILE A 205 10.32 4.66 -11.87
CA ILE A 205 9.41 3.84 -11.04
C ILE A 205 8.87 2.67 -11.87
N GLN A 206 8.44 2.91 -13.10
CA GLN A 206 7.93 1.86 -14.00
C GLN A 206 9.00 0.84 -14.41
N ALA A 207 10.26 1.23 -14.50
CA ALA A 207 11.36 0.38 -14.95
C ALA A 207 12.07 -0.36 -13.80
N GLU A 208 12.18 0.27 -12.64
CA GLU A 208 13.01 -0.19 -11.52
C GLU A 208 12.15 -0.51 -10.26
N GLY A 209 10.88 -0.07 -10.25
CA GLY A 209 9.92 -0.36 -9.19
C GLY A 209 10.32 0.21 -7.83
N ASN A 210 9.94 -0.53 -6.78
CA ASN A 210 10.22 -0.15 -5.40
C ASN A 210 11.72 -0.11 -5.09
N GLN A 211 12.57 -0.81 -5.82
CA GLN A 211 14.02 -0.74 -5.63
C GLN A 211 14.54 0.69 -5.79
N TYR A 212 14.07 1.39 -6.83
CA TYR A 212 14.39 2.80 -7.04
C TYR A 212 13.87 3.68 -5.90
N LEU A 213 12.60 3.50 -5.52
CA LEU A 213 11.96 4.36 -4.52
C LEU A 213 12.57 4.19 -3.13
N THR A 214 12.80 2.96 -2.70
CA THR A 214 13.39 2.70 -1.37
C THR A 214 14.85 3.12 -1.26
N SER A 215 15.62 3.08 -2.38
CA SER A 215 17.01 3.52 -2.42
C SER A 215 17.14 5.04 -2.40
N ASP A 216 16.41 5.73 -3.29
CA ASP A 216 16.60 7.16 -3.53
C ASP A 216 15.66 8.05 -2.67
N PHE A 217 14.57 7.47 -2.12
CA PHE A 217 13.51 8.17 -1.39
C PHE A 217 13.06 7.43 -0.13
N PRO A 218 13.93 7.15 0.85
CA PRO A 218 13.65 6.26 1.99
C PRO A 218 12.57 6.76 2.96
N GLU A 219 12.22 8.06 2.93
CA GLU A 219 11.16 8.63 3.77
C GLU A 219 9.77 8.61 3.11
N MET A 220 9.68 8.06 1.88
CA MET A 220 8.43 8.01 1.14
C MET A 220 7.44 7.04 1.78
N ASP A 221 6.22 7.52 2.00
CA ASP A 221 5.14 6.71 2.55
C ASP A 221 4.60 5.71 1.52
N SER A 222 4.06 4.60 2.03
CA SER A 222 3.56 3.50 1.20
C SER A 222 2.22 2.95 1.70
N VAL A 223 1.54 2.24 0.82
CA VAL A 223 0.36 1.42 1.11
C VAL A 223 0.84 0.04 1.57
N ALA A 224 0.47 -0.37 2.76
CA ALA A 224 0.75 -1.72 3.26
C ALA A 224 -0.31 -2.72 2.76
N LEU A 225 -1.59 -2.33 2.78
CA LEU A 225 -2.72 -3.16 2.40
C LEU A 225 -3.86 -2.28 1.87
N ALA A 226 -4.57 -2.75 0.85
CA ALA A 226 -5.80 -2.14 0.38
C ALA A 226 -6.88 -3.22 0.20
N THR A 227 -8.04 -3.04 0.85
CA THR A 227 -9.13 -4.02 0.85
C THR A 227 -10.48 -3.36 0.62
N ILE A 228 -11.42 -4.10 0.01
CA ILE A 228 -12.82 -3.71 -0.03
C ILE A 228 -13.43 -4.03 1.35
N GLU A 229 -14.08 -3.06 1.99
CA GLU A 229 -14.81 -3.29 3.23
C GLU A 229 -16.10 -4.05 2.93
N GLU A 230 -16.38 -5.09 3.71
CA GLU A 230 -17.66 -5.78 3.68
C GLU A 230 -18.75 -4.83 4.22
N GLY A 231 -19.84 -4.64 3.46
CA GLY A 231 -20.97 -3.77 3.79
C GLY A 231 -21.93 -4.42 4.78
#